data_7940d7df411233078a01e7a13dd3784f
#
_entry.id   7940d7df411233078a01e7a13dd3784f
#
_cell.length_a   1.000
_cell.length_b   1.000
_cell.length_c   1.000
_cell.angle_alpha   90.00
_cell.angle_beta   90.00
_cell.angle_gamma   90.00
#
_symmetry.space_group_name_H-M   'P 1'
#
loop_
_entity.id
_entity.type
_entity.pdbx_description
1 polymer ?
#
loop_
_entity_poly.entity_id
_entity_poly.type
_entity_poly.pdbx_seq_one_letter_code
_entity_poly.pdbx_strand_id
1 'polypeptide(L)'
;AIRLQGRKTSIKLALLDQKIVVGVGNIYVCESLHRAGISPRTEAGRLVRKNGRPTKRLNDLVDHIKDVINEAIRAGGSTLNDFANVDGTLGYFAHQFAVYGREGLPCEKAGCGGVVRRIVQSNRSTFFCSSCQR
;
A
#
# COMPACT_ATOMS: atom_id res chain seq x y z
N ALA A 1 -7.21 -5.90 14.32
CA ALA A 1 -5.90 -5.93 14.95
C ALA A 1 -5.55 -7.27 15.57
N ILE A 2 -6.51 -7.93 16.18
CA ILE A 2 -6.29 -9.24 16.81
C ILE A 2 -5.77 -10.26 15.79
N ARG A 3 -6.27 -10.22 14.58
CA ARG A 3 -5.83 -11.14 13.52
C ARG A 3 -4.36 -10.98 13.12
N LEU A 4 -3.77 -9.84 13.41
CA LEU A 4 -2.36 -9.57 13.10
C LEU A 4 -1.44 -9.89 14.25
N GLN A 5 -1.98 -10.05 15.45
CA GLN A 5 -1.17 -10.25 16.65
C GLN A 5 -0.33 -11.52 16.54
N GLY A 6 0.97 -11.36 16.77
CA GLY A 6 1.91 -12.47 16.72
C GLY A 6 2.26 -12.99 15.32
N ARG A 7 1.70 -12.43 14.25
CA ARG A 7 1.98 -12.90 12.90
C ARG A 7 3.34 -12.41 12.43
N LYS A 8 4.15 -13.32 11.95
CA LYS A 8 5.46 -13.02 11.39
C LYS A 8 5.41 -12.67 9.91
N THR A 9 4.29 -12.92 9.26
CA THR A 9 4.05 -12.54 7.87
C THR A 9 4.19 -11.01 7.72
N SER A 10 4.71 -10.55 6.60
CA SER A 10 4.81 -9.13 6.35
C SER A 10 3.43 -8.48 6.37
N ILE A 11 3.37 -7.22 6.78
CA ILE A 11 2.10 -6.47 6.82
C ILE A 11 1.44 -6.46 5.45
N LYS A 12 2.22 -6.31 4.38
CA LYS A 12 1.65 -6.28 3.04
C LYS A 12 0.92 -7.58 2.71
N LEU A 13 1.56 -8.72 2.96
CA LEU A 13 0.94 -10.01 2.66
C LEU A 13 -0.27 -10.28 3.55
N ALA A 14 -0.21 -9.86 4.81
CA ALA A 14 -1.35 -10.00 5.72
C ALA A 14 -2.56 -9.19 5.22
N LEU A 15 -2.34 -7.98 4.72
CA LEU A 15 -3.42 -7.15 4.18
C LEU A 15 -4.03 -7.77 2.92
N LEU A 16 -3.21 -8.29 2.03
CA LEU A 16 -3.70 -8.94 0.81
C LEU A 16 -4.48 -10.21 1.13
N ASP A 17 -4.02 -10.96 2.13
CA ASP A 17 -4.68 -12.20 2.54
C ASP A 17 -6.09 -11.95 3.08
N GLN A 18 -6.35 -10.78 3.63
CA GLN A 18 -7.66 -10.42 4.13
C GLN A 18 -8.63 -9.96 3.04
N LYS A 19 -8.18 -9.99 1.79
CA LYS A 19 -9.00 -9.67 0.62
C LYS A 19 -9.70 -8.32 0.73
N ILE A 20 -8.98 -7.33 1.21
CA ILE A 20 -9.53 -5.99 1.41
C ILE A 20 -10.10 -5.44 0.12
N VAL A 21 -9.37 -5.58 -0.99
CA VAL A 21 -9.83 -5.19 -2.31
C VAL A 21 -9.39 -6.24 -3.31
N VAL A 22 -10.33 -6.96 -3.88
CA VAL A 22 -10.05 -8.02 -4.85
C VAL A 22 -9.57 -7.40 -6.17
N GLY A 23 -8.49 -7.95 -6.73
CA GLY A 23 -8.00 -7.56 -8.05
C GLY A 23 -7.09 -6.35 -8.06
N VAL A 24 -7.42 -5.31 -7.31
CA VAL A 24 -6.61 -4.08 -7.27
C VAL A 24 -6.00 -3.84 -5.89
N GLY A 25 -6.17 -4.77 -4.97
CA GLY A 25 -5.66 -4.64 -3.60
C GLY A 25 -4.17 -4.39 -3.54
N ASN A 26 -3.40 -5.02 -4.41
CA ASN A 26 -1.95 -4.85 -4.43
C ASN A 26 -1.54 -3.39 -4.64
N ILE A 27 -2.21 -2.69 -5.56
CA ILE A 27 -1.94 -1.28 -5.83
C ILE A 27 -2.26 -0.44 -4.60
N TYR A 28 -3.44 -0.62 -4.04
CA TYR A 28 -3.89 0.17 -2.90
C TYR A 28 -3.06 -0.08 -1.65
N VAL A 29 -2.66 -1.32 -1.44
CA VAL A 29 -1.82 -1.66 -0.29
C VAL A 29 -0.46 -0.99 -0.42
N CYS A 30 0.17 -1.01 -1.60
CA CYS A 30 1.45 -0.34 -1.81
C CYS A 30 1.34 1.17 -1.54
N GLU A 31 0.30 1.81 -2.08
CA GLU A 31 0.10 3.25 -1.90
C GLU A 31 -0.17 3.61 -0.44
N SER A 32 -0.97 2.81 0.23
CA SER A 32 -1.31 3.05 1.64
C SER A 32 -0.11 2.90 2.56
N LEU A 33 0.70 1.87 2.34
CA LEU A 33 1.93 1.67 3.12
C LEU A 33 2.91 2.82 2.92
N HIS A 34 3.01 3.33 1.70
CA HIS A 34 3.87 4.49 1.43
C HIS A 34 3.39 5.73 2.20
N ARG A 35 2.09 6.01 2.16
CA ARG A 35 1.52 7.15 2.90
C ARG A 35 1.73 7.03 4.40
N ALA A 36 1.60 5.83 4.93
CA ALA A 36 1.76 5.59 6.36
C ALA A 36 3.23 5.53 6.80
N GLY A 37 4.16 5.47 5.85
CA GLY A 37 5.58 5.38 6.17
C GLY A 37 5.99 4.01 6.70
N ILE A 38 5.26 2.97 6.35
CA ILE A 38 5.50 1.62 6.85
C ILE A 38 6.09 0.77 5.74
N SER A 39 7.20 0.08 6.04
CA SER A 39 7.80 -0.84 5.08
C SER A 39 6.87 -2.02 4.80
N PRO A 40 6.73 -2.44 3.53
CA PRO A 40 5.95 -3.63 3.21
C PRO A 40 6.53 -4.91 3.79
N ARG A 41 7.77 -4.88 4.25
CA ARG A 41 8.43 -6.03 4.90
C ARG A 41 8.19 -6.10 6.41
N THR A 42 7.60 -5.07 7.00
CA THR A 42 7.31 -5.03 8.44
C THR A 42 6.45 -6.23 8.82
N GLU A 43 6.83 -6.95 9.86
CA GLU A 43 6.01 -8.04 10.38
C GLU A 43 4.69 -7.49 10.90
N ALA A 44 3.59 -8.13 10.51
CA ALA A 44 2.26 -7.67 10.88
C ALA A 44 2.07 -7.58 12.40
N GLY A 45 2.64 -8.54 13.12
CA GLY A 45 2.52 -8.56 14.58
C GLY A 45 3.14 -7.36 15.27
N ARG A 46 4.09 -6.68 14.63
CA ARG A 46 4.71 -5.49 15.21
C ARG A 46 3.79 -4.27 15.23
N LEU A 47 2.70 -4.32 14.50
CA LEU A 47 1.73 -3.23 14.45
C LEU A 47 0.59 -3.41 15.46
N VAL A 48 0.68 -4.46 16.28
CA VAL A 48 -0.30 -4.74 17.31
C VAL A 48 0.43 -4.80 18.66
N ARG A 49 -0.16 -4.17 19.67
CA ARG A 49 0.39 -4.17 21.03
C ARG A 49 0.19 -5.55 21.68
N LYS A 50 0.94 -5.81 22.74
CA LYS A 50 0.83 -7.07 23.49
C LYS A 50 -0.58 -7.36 23.99
N ASN A 51 -1.35 -6.30 24.28
CA ASN A 51 -2.73 -6.43 24.73
C ASN A 51 -3.74 -6.61 23.59
N GLY A 52 -3.28 -6.79 22.35
CA GLY A 52 -4.13 -6.98 21.20
C GLY A 52 -4.66 -5.69 20.58
N ARG A 53 -4.34 -4.54 21.13
CA ARG A 53 -4.79 -3.25 20.59
C ARG A 53 -3.86 -2.78 19.47
N PRO A 54 -4.41 -2.06 18.48
CA PRO A 54 -3.57 -1.55 17.41
C PRO A 54 -2.60 -0.47 17.90
N THR A 55 -1.43 -0.43 17.29
CA THR A 55 -0.51 0.70 17.50
C THR A 55 -1.02 1.90 16.70
N LYS A 56 -0.45 3.09 17.01
CA LYS A 56 -0.77 4.29 16.24
C LYS A 56 -0.45 4.09 14.76
N ARG A 57 0.65 3.41 14.45
CA ARG A 57 1.04 3.14 13.06
C ARG A 57 -0.01 2.32 12.32
N LEU A 58 -0.60 1.32 13.00
CA LEU A 58 -1.65 0.52 12.38
C LEU A 58 -2.91 1.35 12.15
N ASN A 59 -3.29 2.18 13.13
CA ASN A 59 -4.45 3.06 12.97
C ASN A 59 -4.25 4.03 11.81
N ASP A 60 -3.06 4.63 11.70
CA ASP A 60 -2.74 5.52 10.60
C ASP A 60 -2.81 4.79 9.25
N LEU A 61 -2.31 3.56 9.22
CA LEU A 61 -2.37 2.76 7.99
C LEU A 61 -3.82 2.51 7.56
N VAL A 62 -4.69 2.17 8.49
CA VAL A 62 -6.11 1.93 8.18
C VAL A 62 -6.74 3.20 7.60
N ASP A 63 -6.44 4.35 8.20
CA ASP A 63 -6.97 5.63 7.69
C ASP A 63 -6.47 5.90 6.27
N HIS A 64 -5.21 5.64 6.00
CA HIS A 64 -4.67 5.83 4.65
C HIS A 64 -5.26 4.86 3.64
N ILE A 65 -5.55 3.61 4.05
CA ILE A 65 -6.22 2.65 3.17
C ILE A 65 -7.60 3.21 2.76
N LYS A 66 -8.35 3.73 3.72
CA LYS A 66 -9.66 4.32 3.43
C LYS A 66 -9.54 5.51 2.49
N ASP A 67 -8.55 6.36 2.72
CA ASP A 67 -8.32 7.54 1.88
C ASP A 67 -7.97 7.15 0.45
N VAL A 68 -7.09 6.18 0.28
CA VAL A 68 -6.67 5.72 -1.06
C VAL A 68 -7.86 5.15 -1.81
N ILE A 69 -8.66 4.32 -1.15
CA ILE A 69 -9.84 3.72 -1.78
C ILE A 69 -10.85 4.81 -2.17
N ASN A 70 -11.10 5.77 -1.29
CA ASN A 70 -12.04 6.86 -1.56
C ASN A 70 -11.56 7.74 -2.72
N GLU A 71 -10.27 8.03 -2.80
CA GLU A 71 -9.71 8.78 -3.92
C GLU A 71 -9.89 8.03 -5.23
N ALA A 72 -9.68 6.72 -5.22
CA ALA A 72 -9.87 5.90 -6.41
C ALA A 72 -11.32 5.91 -6.88
N ILE A 73 -12.26 5.84 -5.95
CA ILE A 73 -13.68 5.90 -6.27
C ILE A 73 -14.03 7.26 -6.88
N ARG A 74 -13.52 8.35 -6.31
CA ARG A 74 -13.79 9.70 -6.82
C ARG A 74 -13.19 9.93 -8.20
N ALA A 75 -12.08 9.28 -8.50
CA ALA A 75 -11.40 9.43 -9.78
C ALA A 75 -12.05 8.63 -10.90
N GLY A 76 -13.26 8.15 -10.73
CA GLY A 76 -13.99 7.45 -11.79
C GLY A 76 -14.06 5.95 -11.57
N GLY A 77 -13.71 5.50 -10.37
CA GLY A 77 -13.79 4.09 -10.02
C GLY A 77 -12.62 3.30 -10.56
N SER A 78 -11.90 2.63 -9.68
CA SER A 78 -10.83 1.72 -10.07
C SER A 78 -11.34 0.29 -9.97
N THR A 79 -12.20 -0.07 -10.90
CA THR A 79 -12.64 -1.45 -11.04
C THR A 79 -11.69 -2.15 -12.00
N LEU A 80 -11.73 -3.48 -12.03
CA LEU A 80 -10.96 -4.23 -13.01
C LEU A 80 -11.36 -3.86 -14.44
N ASN A 81 -12.61 -3.52 -14.65
CA ASN A 81 -13.09 -3.10 -15.97
C ASN A 81 -12.41 -1.80 -16.40
N ASP A 82 -12.22 -0.87 -15.49
CA ASP A 82 -11.53 0.37 -15.79
C ASP A 82 -10.07 0.12 -16.15
N PHE A 83 -9.43 -0.83 -15.49
CA PHE A 83 -8.08 -1.23 -15.83
C PHE A 83 -8.01 -1.95 -17.17
N ALA A 84 -9.05 -2.66 -17.53
CA ALA A 84 -9.11 -3.33 -18.83
C ALA A 84 -9.32 -2.34 -19.97
N ASN A 85 -9.94 -1.22 -19.71
CA ASN A 85 -10.10 -0.14 -20.69
C ASN A 85 -8.83 0.68 -20.70
N VAL A 86 -7.97 0.36 -21.59
CA VAL A 86 -6.56 0.74 -21.55
C VAL A 86 -6.27 2.21 -21.81
N ASP A 87 -7.26 2.99 -22.13
CA ASP A 87 -7.05 4.36 -22.58
C ASP A 87 -6.76 5.34 -21.46
N GLY A 88 -7.38 6.48 -21.51
CA GLY A 88 -7.15 7.54 -20.58
C GLY A 88 -7.36 7.18 -19.12
N THR A 89 -8.23 6.23 -18.82
CA THR A 89 -8.56 5.88 -17.44
C THR A 89 -7.36 5.29 -16.71
N LEU A 90 -6.72 4.31 -17.30
CA LEU A 90 -5.54 3.70 -16.69
C LEU A 90 -4.39 4.69 -16.59
N GLY A 91 -4.16 5.47 -17.66
CA GLY A 91 -3.13 6.50 -17.63
C GLY A 91 -3.40 7.54 -16.56
N TYR A 92 -4.64 7.91 -16.36
CA TYR A 92 -5.02 8.86 -15.33
C TYR A 92 -4.69 8.34 -13.93
N PHE A 93 -5.05 7.09 -13.63
CA PHE A 93 -4.71 6.49 -12.34
C PHE A 93 -3.23 6.39 -12.12
N ALA A 94 -2.47 6.01 -13.15
CA ALA A 94 -1.02 5.89 -13.04
C ALA A 94 -0.37 7.21 -12.62
N HIS A 95 -0.91 8.35 -13.07
CA HIS A 95 -0.40 9.66 -12.68
C HIS A 95 -0.65 10.00 -11.21
N GLN A 96 -1.60 9.34 -10.56
CA GLN A 96 -1.93 9.61 -9.17
C GLN A 96 -1.18 8.72 -8.19
N PHE A 97 -0.51 7.69 -8.68
CA PHE A 97 0.23 6.79 -7.80
C PHE A 97 1.55 7.43 -7.37
N ALA A 98 1.86 7.27 -6.09
CA ALA A 98 3.11 7.78 -5.54
C ALA A 98 4.26 6.78 -5.67
N VAL A 99 3.97 5.50 -5.63
CA VAL A 99 5.00 4.46 -5.72
C VAL A 99 4.70 3.38 -6.75
N TYR A 100 3.46 3.01 -6.94
CA TYR A 100 3.13 1.88 -7.81
C TYR A 100 3.53 2.15 -9.26
N GLY A 101 4.35 1.27 -9.81
CA GLY A 101 4.85 1.41 -11.17
C GLY A 101 5.93 2.48 -11.34
N ARG A 102 6.47 2.99 -10.26
CA ARG A 102 7.42 4.11 -10.30
C ARG A 102 8.83 3.74 -9.86
N GLU A 103 9.21 2.48 -9.96
CA GLU A 103 10.57 2.08 -9.59
C GLU A 103 11.62 2.88 -10.34
N GLY A 104 12.68 3.25 -9.63
CA GLY A 104 13.75 4.06 -10.17
C GLY A 104 13.47 5.56 -10.18
N LEU A 105 12.26 5.98 -9.86
CA LEU A 105 11.91 7.40 -9.82
C LEU A 105 12.06 7.95 -8.40
N PRO A 106 12.29 9.26 -8.26
CA PRO A 106 12.40 9.87 -6.93
C PRO A 106 11.10 9.73 -6.14
N CYS A 107 11.23 9.50 -4.83
CA CYS A 107 10.10 9.52 -3.93
C CYS A 107 9.51 10.92 -3.86
N GLU A 108 8.19 11.02 -3.98
CA GLU A 108 7.50 12.30 -4.03
C GLU A 108 7.24 12.93 -2.65
N LYS A 109 7.50 12.20 -1.56
CA LYS A 109 7.31 12.78 -0.23
C LYS A 109 8.29 13.92 0.00
N ALA A 110 7.77 15.05 0.46
CA ALA A 110 8.58 16.23 0.73
C ALA A 110 9.72 15.89 1.70
N GLY A 111 10.94 16.24 1.30
CA GLY A 111 12.12 16.04 2.13
C GLY A 111 12.65 14.62 2.19
N CYS A 112 12.05 13.67 1.48
CA CYS A 112 12.49 12.28 1.56
C CYS A 112 13.84 12.04 0.87
N GLY A 113 13.99 12.49 -0.38
CA GLY A 113 15.21 12.29 -1.14
C GLY A 113 15.51 10.86 -1.56
N GLY A 114 14.61 9.92 -1.28
CA GLY A 114 14.79 8.52 -1.64
C GLY A 114 14.33 8.21 -3.05
N VAL A 115 14.48 6.94 -3.42
CA VAL A 115 14.08 6.43 -4.75
C VAL A 115 13.14 5.25 -4.54
N VAL A 116 12.10 5.16 -5.37
CA VAL A 116 11.16 4.06 -5.32
C VAL A 116 11.84 2.77 -5.78
N ARG A 117 11.66 1.72 -5.01
CA ARG A 117 12.20 0.39 -5.29
C ARG A 117 11.08 -0.60 -5.56
N ARG A 118 11.42 -1.65 -6.28
CA ARG A 118 10.50 -2.76 -6.54
C ARG A 118 11.10 -4.05 -6.01
N ILE A 119 10.28 -4.79 -5.27
CA ILE A 119 10.62 -6.16 -4.83
C ILE A 119 9.46 -7.08 -5.20
N VAL A 120 9.67 -8.37 -5.11
CA VAL A 120 8.61 -9.36 -5.34
C VAL A 120 8.29 -10.04 -4.01
N GLN A 121 7.01 -10.04 -3.64
CA GLN A 121 6.51 -10.74 -2.46
C GLN A 121 5.34 -11.62 -2.90
N SER A 122 5.47 -12.93 -2.70
CA SER A 122 4.45 -13.91 -3.10
C SER A 122 3.97 -13.73 -4.53
N ASN A 123 4.91 -13.65 -5.47
CA ASN A 123 4.65 -13.50 -6.91
C ASN A 123 3.99 -12.17 -7.31
N ARG A 124 3.93 -11.19 -6.40
CA ARG A 124 3.40 -9.87 -6.71
C ARG A 124 4.47 -8.82 -6.55
N SER A 125 4.44 -7.84 -7.47
CA SER A 125 5.35 -6.70 -7.37
C SER A 125 4.96 -5.80 -6.21
N THR A 126 5.96 -5.37 -5.44
CA THR A 126 5.77 -4.43 -4.35
C THR A 126 6.64 -3.22 -4.61
N PHE A 127 6.05 -2.03 -4.59
CA PHE A 127 6.74 -0.78 -4.81
C PHE A 127 6.77 0.02 -3.51
N PHE A 128 7.93 0.52 -3.14
CA PHE A 128 8.07 1.26 -1.89
C PHE A 128 9.33 2.11 -1.90
N CYS A 129 9.39 3.08 -0.99
CA CYS A 129 10.58 3.88 -0.77
C CYS A 129 11.25 3.44 0.52
N SER A 130 12.44 2.85 0.43
CA SER A 130 13.14 2.35 1.62
C SER A 130 13.65 3.45 2.55
N SER A 131 13.67 4.70 2.08
CA SER A 131 14.11 5.82 2.90
C SER A 131 13.04 6.29 3.88
N CYS A 132 11.79 6.39 3.44
CA CYS A 132 10.72 6.88 4.29
C CYS A 132 9.78 5.80 4.83
N GLN A 133 9.80 4.62 4.26
CA GLN A 133 9.01 3.49 4.76
C GLN A 133 9.88 2.58 5.61
N ARG A 134 9.59 2.57 6.89
CA ARG A 134 10.41 1.84 7.87
C ARG A 134 9.60 0.88 8.72
#